data_a6bd981c45c742579b7b3f4611f75143
#
_entry.id   a6bd981c45c742579b7b3f4611f75143
#
_cell.length_a   1.000
_cell.length_b   1.000
_cell.length_c   1.000
_cell.angle_alpha   90.00
_cell.angle_beta   90.00
_cell.angle_gamma   90.00
#
_symmetry.space_group_name_H-M   'P 1'
#
loop_
_entity.id
_entity.type
_entity.pdbx_description
1 polymer ?
#
loop_
_entity_poly.entity_id
_entity_poly.type
_entity_poly.pdbx_seq_one_letter_code
_entity_poly.pdbx_strand_id
1 'polypeptide(L)'
;MSTYIVCYDLHKQGQNYDCLKEKLESYGTYFHIQGSVWIIRSQSNAAQVRDNIRTCLDSNDKLFVGELTGTAAWWGYSPANSKWLKDWL
;
A
#
# COMPACT_ATOMS: atom_id res chain seq x y z
N MET A 1 -14.00 -7.44 2.82
CA MET A 1 -12.82 -6.83 2.20
C MET A 1 -11.99 -6.16 3.27
N SER A 2 -10.70 -6.38 3.30
CA SER A 2 -9.81 -5.82 4.34
C SER A 2 -9.00 -4.66 3.79
N THR A 3 -8.54 -3.81 4.71
CA THR A 3 -7.68 -2.66 4.39
C THR A 3 -6.26 -2.99 4.83
N TYR A 4 -5.30 -2.78 3.95
CA TYR A 4 -3.89 -3.09 4.20
C TYR A 4 -3.02 -1.88 4.00
N ILE A 5 -2.01 -1.75 4.87
CA ILE A 5 -0.90 -0.84 4.63
C ILE A 5 0.21 -1.62 3.93
N VAL A 6 0.78 -1.02 2.89
CA VAL A 6 1.87 -1.60 2.11
C VAL A 6 3.04 -0.63 2.17
N CYS A 7 4.15 -1.10 2.73
CA CYS A 7 5.38 -0.32 2.85
C CYS A 7 6.49 -1.05 2.12
N TYR A 8 7.31 -0.33 1.38
CA TYR A 8 8.43 -0.94 0.70
C TYR A 8 9.67 -0.05 0.78
N ASP A 9 10.81 -0.69 0.63
CA ASP A 9 12.10 -0.02 0.58
C ASP A 9 12.86 -0.61 -0.59
N LEU A 10 13.06 0.17 -1.64
CA LEU A 10 13.72 -0.29 -2.86
C LEU A 10 15.22 -0.09 -2.72
N HIS A 11 15.97 -1.18 -2.93
CA HIS A 11 17.42 -1.15 -2.88
C HIS A 11 17.99 -0.13 -3.85
N LYS A 12 17.38 -0.03 -5.04
CA LYS A 12 17.78 0.91 -6.06
C LYS A 12 16.61 1.84 -6.34
N GLN A 13 16.74 3.11 -5.99
CA GLN A 13 15.67 4.09 -6.11
C GLN A 13 15.16 4.16 -7.55
N GLY A 14 13.84 4.11 -7.71
CA GLY A 14 13.19 4.16 -9.00
C GLY A 14 13.11 2.84 -9.73
N GLN A 15 13.78 1.80 -9.23
CA GLN A 15 13.77 0.48 -9.86
C GLN A 15 12.40 -0.17 -9.70
N ASN A 16 11.81 -0.64 -10.81
CA ASN A 16 10.53 -1.35 -10.83
C ASN A 16 9.36 -0.57 -10.21
N TYR A 17 9.48 0.75 -10.06
CA TYR A 17 8.43 1.55 -9.46
C TYR A 17 7.13 1.49 -10.26
N ASP A 18 7.21 1.50 -11.59
CA ASP A 18 6.02 1.44 -12.44
C ASP A 18 5.28 0.12 -12.26
N CYS A 19 6.01 -0.99 -12.11
CA CYS A 19 5.41 -2.29 -11.81
C CYS A 19 4.66 -2.27 -10.48
N LEU A 20 5.28 -1.72 -9.43
CA LEU A 20 4.65 -1.56 -8.11
C LEU A 20 3.39 -0.72 -8.19
N LYS A 21 3.48 0.43 -8.84
CA LYS A 21 2.36 1.36 -8.97
C LYS A 21 1.18 0.71 -9.68
N GLU A 22 1.43 0.04 -10.80
CA GLU A 22 0.38 -0.63 -11.55
C GLU A 22 -0.31 -1.70 -10.72
N LYS A 23 0.46 -2.52 -9.99
CA LYS A 23 -0.11 -3.56 -9.14
C LYS A 23 -0.93 -2.98 -8.00
N LEU A 24 -0.43 -1.95 -7.34
CA LEU A 24 -1.15 -1.30 -6.23
C LEU A 24 -2.44 -0.64 -6.71
N GLU A 25 -2.39 0.05 -7.84
CA GLU A 25 -3.59 0.67 -8.42
C GLU A 25 -4.59 -0.37 -8.91
N SER A 26 -4.16 -1.57 -9.27
CA SER A 26 -5.04 -2.63 -9.75
C SER A 26 -5.99 -3.14 -8.66
N TYR A 27 -5.73 -2.86 -7.39
CA TYR A 27 -6.65 -3.21 -6.31
C TYR A 27 -7.94 -2.39 -6.33
N GLY A 28 -7.97 -1.30 -7.09
CA GLY A 28 -9.20 -0.51 -7.31
C GLY A 28 -9.42 0.56 -6.26
N THR A 29 -9.38 0.22 -4.99
CA THR A 29 -9.47 1.17 -3.87
C THR A 29 -8.08 1.29 -3.26
N TYR A 30 -7.45 2.43 -3.45
CA TYR A 30 -6.08 2.65 -3.00
C TYR A 30 -5.83 4.11 -2.67
N PHE A 31 -4.82 4.35 -1.85
CA PHE A 31 -4.33 5.68 -1.55
C PHE A 31 -2.82 5.63 -1.39
N HIS A 32 -2.11 6.34 -2.25
CA HIS A 32 -0.66 6.50 -2.14
C HIS A 32 -0.40 7.58 -1.08
N ILE A 33 -0.34 7.14 0.17
CA ILE A 33 -0.38 8.03 1.33
C ILE A 33 0.92 8.81 1.55
N GLN A 34 2.06 8.14 1.36
CA GLN A 34 3.39 8.75 1.49
C GLN A 34 4.34 8.01 0.56
N GLY A 35 5.51 8.58 0.31
CA GLY A 35 6.54 8.08 -0.59
C GLY A 35 6.49 6.59 -0.91
N SER A 36 6.95 5.75 0.02
CA SER A 36 6.98 4.29 -0.16
C SER A 36 5.87 3.59 0.64
N VAL A 37 4.75 4.28 0.87
CA VAL A 37 3.64 3.76 1.67
C VAL A 37 2.33 3.95 0.93
N TRP A 38 1.57 2.85 0.81
CA TRP A 38 0.24 2.84 0.21
C TRP A 38 -0.75 2.18 1.17
N ILE A 39 -2.02 2.56 1.03
CA ILE A 39 -3.13 1.85 1.67
C ILE A 39 -4.02 1.32 0.55
N ILE A 40 -4.39 0.06 0.63
CA ILE A 40 -5.21 -0.61 -0.37
C ILE A 40 -6.32 -1.40 0.31
N ARG A 41 -7.36 -1.72 -0.44
CA ARG A 41 -8.40 -2.65 0.01
C ARG A 41 -8.41 -3.87 -0.89
N SER A 42 -8.57 -5.05 -0.30
CA SER A 42 -8.54 -6.30 -1.04
C SER A 42 -9.31 -7.39 -0.31
N GLN A 43 -9.83 -8.35 -1.06
CA GLN A 43 -10.43 -9.57 -0.53
C GLN A 43 -9.35 -10.61 -0.21
N SER A 44 -8.15 -10.43 -0.70
CA SER A 44 -7.02 -11.33 -0.42
C SER A 44 -6.52 -11.12 1.01
N ASN A 45 -5.80 -12.09 1.53
CA ASN A 45 -5.11 -11.93 2.81
C ASN A 45 -3.76 -11.24 2.62
N ALA A 46 -3.10 -10.90 3.73
CA ALA A 46 -1.84 -10.15 3.69
C ALA A 46 -0.74 -10.91 2.91
N ALA A 47 -0.67 -12.23 3.08
CA ALA A 47 0.32 -13.04 2.39
C ALA A 47 0.09 -13.05 0.88
N GLN A 48 -1.16 -13.10 0.45
CA GLN A 48 -1.51 -13.05 -0.98
C GLN A 48 -1.17 -11.70 -1.58
N VAL A 49 -1.45 -10.61 -0.87
CA VAL A 49 -1.09 -9.25 -1.29
C VAL A 49 0.44 -9.15 -1.42
N ARG A 50 1.17 -9.61 -0.40
CA ARG A 50 2.64 -9.64 -0.44
C ARG A 50 3.14 -10.39 -1.66
N ASP A 51 2.64 -11.58 -1.91
CA ASP A 51 3.12 -12.43 -2.99
C ASP A 51 2.84 -11.82 -4.36
N ASN A 52 1.72 -11.13 -4.51
CA ASN A 52 1.40 -10.42 -5.74
C ASN A 52 2.36 -9.25 -5.98
N ILE A 53 2.59 -8.44 -4.96
CA ILE A 53 3.43 -7.23 -5.09
C ILE A 53 4.90 -7.59 -5.24
N ARG A 54 5.37 -8.62 -4.52
CA ARG A 54 6.80 -8.98 -4.56
C ARG A 54 7.26 -9.45 -5.93
N THR A 55 6.37 -9.77 -6.84
CA THR A 55 6.76 -10.09 -8.22
C THR A 55 7.42 -8.92 -8.94
N CYS A 56 7.24 -7.70 -8.44
CA CYS A 56 7.88 -6.49 -8.95
C CYS A 56 9.22 -6.19 -8.27
N LEU A 57 9.62 -6.98 -7.26
CA LEU A 57 10.74 -6.63 -6.38
C LEU A 57 11.94 -7.52 -6.62
N ASP A 58 13.13 -6.98 -6.30
CA ASP A 58 14.38 -7.71 -6.28
C ASP A 58 14.62 -8.34 -4.91
N SER A 59 15.56 -9.26 -4.84
CA SER A 59 15.92 -9.93 -3.58
C SER A 59 16.46 -8.97 -2.51
N ASN A 60 16.94 -7.79 -2.92
CA ASN A 60 17.49 -6.79 -2.01
C ASN A 60 16.44 -5.75 -1.56
N ASP A 61 15.24 -5.81 -2.13
CA ASP A 61 14.15 -4.92 -1.74
C ASP A 61 13.43 -5.46 -0.51
N LYS A 62 12.75 -4.57 0.21
CA LYS A 62 11.97 -4.95 1.39
C LYS A 62 10.51 -4.61 1.17
N LEU A 63 9.63 -5.43 1.71
CA LEU A 63 8.20 -5.26 1.60
C LEU A 63 7.51 -5.66 2.90
N PHE A 64 6.61 -4.83 3.37
CA PHE A 64 5.76 -5.13 4.51
C PHE A 64 4.30 -4.90 4.13
N VAL A 65 3.44 -5.85 4.44
CA VAL A 65 1.99 -5.75 4.25
C VAL A 65 1.34 -6.09 5.57
N GLY A 66 0.55 -5.16 6.11
CA GLY A 66 -0.17 -5.39 7.37
C GLY A 66 -1.62 -4.96 7.24
N GLU A 67 -2.49 -5.67 7.94
CA GLU A 67 -3.90 -5.31 7.97
C GLU A 67 -4.14 -4.17 8.95
N LEU A 68 -4.96 -3.19 8.53
CA LEU A 68 -5.41 -2.10 9.39
C LEU A 68 -6.81 -2.43 9.89
N THR A 69 -7.02 -2.34 11.20
CA THR A 69 -8.26 -2.80 11.84
C THR A 69 -9.08 -1.66 12.45
N GLY A 70 -8.88 -0.45 11.98
CA GLY A 70 -9.74 0.69 12.31
C GLY A 70 -9.18 1.70 13.29
N THR A 71 -8.15 1.36 14.04
CA THR A 71 -7.53 2.31 14.97
C THR A 71 -6.38 2.99 14.26
N ALA A 72 -6.56 4.27 13.91
CA ALA A 72 -5.54 5.04 13.20
C ALA A 72 -5.73 6.52 13.49
N ALA A 73 -4.65 7.27 13.40
CA ALA A 73 -4.68 8.71 13.51
C ALA A 73 -3.69 9.28 12.50
N TRP A 74 -3.96 10.50 12.02
CA TRP A 74 -3.11 11.12 11.02
C TRP A 74 -3.12 12.63 11.17
N TRP A 75 -2.15 13.24 10.53
CA TRP A 75 -1.98 14.68 10.53
C TRP A 75 -1.30 15.11 9.24
N GLY A 76 -1.68 16.26 8.72
CA GLY A 76 -0.99 16.84 7.56
C GLY A 76 -1.60 16.50 6.21
N TYR A 77 -2.73 15.80 6.17
CA TYR A 77 -3.39 15.47 4.92
C TYR A 77 -4.52 16.45 4.61
N SER A 78 -4.81 16.61 3.31
CA SER A 78 -5.91 17.47 2.86
C SER A 78 -7.26 16.97 3.37
N PRO A 79 -8.31 17.82 3.37
CA PRO A 79 -9.66 17.35 3.73
C PRO A 79 -10.13 16.17 2.90
N ALA A 80 -9.85 16.16 1.59
CA ALA A 80 -10.23 15.05 0.71
C ALA A 80 -9.54 13.76 1.10
N ASN A 81 -8.24 13.81 1.39
CA ASN A 81 -7.48 12.64 1.79
C ASN A 81 -7.87 12.15 3.18
N SER A 82 -8.16 13.08 4.10
CA SER A 82 -8.66 12.72 5.42
C SER A 82 -10.01 12.00 5.33
N LYS A 83 -10.88 12.44 4.43
CA LYS A 83 -12.18 11.77 4.20
C LYS A 83 -11.97 10.36 3.69
N TRP A 84 -11.06 10.17 2.74
CA TRP A 84 -10.72 8.83 2.23
C TRP A 84 -10.30 7.90 3.37
N LEU A 85 -9.43 8.38 4.25
CA LEU A 85 -8.95 7.61 5.40
C LEU A 85 -10.11 7.24 6.35
N LYS A 86 -11.00 8.19 6.65
CA LYS A 86 -12.15 7.94 7.50
C LYS A 86 -13.10 6.92 6.90
N ASP A 87 -13.30 6.96 5.59
CA ASP A 87 -14.23 6.07 4.91
C ASP A 87 -13.74 4.62 4.89
N TRP A 88 -12.43 4.41 4.87
CA TRP A 88 -11.86 3.09 4.65
C TRP A 88 -11.05 2.50 5.80
N LEU A 89 -10.81 3.26 6.85
CA LEU A 89 -10.10 2.77 8.04
C LEU A 89 -11.00 2.52 9.24
#